data_e0ff8f5bc42592ef62ad895036514117
#
_entry.id   e0ff8f5bc42592ef62ad895036514117
#
_cell.length_a   1.000
_cell.length_b   1.000
_cell.length_c   1.000
_cell.angle_alpha   90.00
_cell.angle_beta   90.00
_cell.angle_gamma   90.00
#
_symmetry.space_group_name_H-M   'P 1'
#
loop_
_entity.id
_entity.type
_entity.pdbx_description
1 polymer ?
#
loop_
_entity_poly.entity_id
_entity_poly.type
_entity_poly.pdbx_seq_one_letter_code
_entity_poly.pdbx_strand_id
1 'polypeptide(L)'
;MKLFSSIALLALLTLLLPRPARADEPLIPMEDFFRNPEQSGFQLSPNGEYISFMKPWERRMNIFVQKIGAEEAVRVTSATERDIPAYFWSGNDRIVYLQDKGGDENYRLYAVSSDGTESRELTPFENTRVTIVDSLEEQDDFLLIGMNRRDQRLFDVYRLNLATGELTLLEENPGDIAGWMTDHDGKLRVAVRSDGVNTSLLYRDKEDEPFRNILTTDFRESVSPLFFTFDNKKLYVASN
;
A
#
# COMPACT_ATOMS: atom_id res chain seq x y z
N MET A 1 36.49 -0.16 -71.66
CA MET A 1 35.35 0.75 -71.45
C MET A 1 33.99 0.04 -71.34
N LYS A 2 33.88 -1.27 -71.47
CA LYS A 2 32.59 -2.02 -71.34
C LYS A 2 32.37 -2.63 -69.96
N LEU A 3 33.38 -2.74 -69.12
CA LEU A 3 33.28 -3.37 -67.77
C LEU A 3 32.71 -2.40 -66.73
N PHE A 4 32.96 -1.09 -66.84
CA PHE A 4 32.45 -0.07 -65.89
C PHE A 4 30.96 0.20 -66.06
N SER A 5 30.37 0.01 -67.24
CA SER A 5 28.92 0.20 -67.50
C SER A 5 28.08 -0.91 -66.84
N SER A 6 28.59 -2.14 -66.74
CA SER A 6 27.85 -3.27 -66.19
C SER A 6 27.79 -3.23 -64.65
N ILE A 7 28.83 -2.70 -64.01
CA ILE A 7 28.87 -2.56 -62.52
C ILE A 7 27.94 -1.42 -62.07
N ALA A 8 27.86 -0.32 -62.82
CA ALA A 8 26.98 0.79 -62.51
C ALA A 8 25.48 0.41 -62.63
N LEU A 9 25.14 -0.47 -63.63
CA LEU A 9 23.77 -0.95 -63.80
C LEU A 9 23.35 -1.93 -62.68
N LEU A 10 24.28 -2.77 -62.17
CA LEU A 10 24.00 -3.70 -61.08
C LEU A 10 23.83 -2.96 -59.74
N ALA A 11 24.60 -1.89 -59.51
CA ALA A 11 24.49 -1.05 -58.32
C ALA A 11 23.19 -0.23 -58.29
N LEU A 12 22.67 0.16 -59.47
CA LEU A 12 21.38 0.89 -59.58
C LEU A 12 20.16 -0.03 -59.34
N LEU A 13 20.30 -1.33 -59.70
CA LEU A 13 19.18 -2.30 -59.52
C LEU A 13 19.00 -2.70 -58.05
N THR A 14 20.06 -2.65 -57.22
CA THR A 14 19.95 -2.94 -55.78
C THR A 14 19.27 -1.81 -54.99
N LEU A 15 19.23 -0.59 -55.53
CA LEU A 15 18.53 0.53 -54.88
C LEU A 15 17.00 0.51 -55.07
N LEU A 16 16.51 -0.37 -55.99
CA LEU A 16 15.08 -0.52 -56.30
C LEU A 16 14.41 -1.70 -55.58
N LEU A 17 15.13 -2.42 -54.71
CA LEU A 17 14.48 -3.45 -53.89
C LEU A 17 13.55 -2.75 -52.91
N PRO A 18 12.24 -3.10 -52.89
CA PRO A 18 11.33 -2.57 -51.89
C PRO A 18 11.90 -2.90 -50.53
N ARG A 19 12.15 -1.88 -49.71
CA ARG A 19 12.45 -2.09 -48.29
C ARG A 19 11.27 -2.87 -47.72
N PRO A 20 11.48 -3.93 -46.94
CA PRO A 20 10.42 -4.62 -46.29
C PRO A 20 9.64 -3.53 -45.49
N ALA A 21 8.35 -3.36 -45.82
CA ALA A 21 7.48 -2.53 -45.04
C ALA A 21 7.59 -3.04 -43.62
N ARG A 22 8.01 -2.15 -42.71
CA ARG A 22 7.96 -2.45 -41.27
C ARG A 22 6.51 -2.78 -41.01
N ALA A 23 6.21 -4.00 -40.64
CA ALA A 23 4.86 -4.35 -40.22
C ALA A 23 4.51 -3.35 -39.11
N ASP A 24 3.45 -2.57 -39.34
CA ASP A 24 2.91 -1.72 -38.30
C ASP A 24 2.56 -2.64 -37.13
N GLU A 25 3.28 -2.49 -36.01
CA GLU A 25 2.93 -3.20 -34.80
C GLU A 25 1.47 -2.85 -34.48
N PRO A 26 0.62 -3.83 -34.18
CA PRO A 26 -0.79 -3.55 -33.89
C PRO A 26 -0.87 -2.58 -32.72
N LEU A 27 -1.57 -1.48 -32.90
CA LEU A 27 -1.84 -0.54 -31.82
C LEU A 27 -2.63 -1.25 -30.73
N ILE A 28 -2.19 -1.08 -29.50
CA ILE A 28 -2.93 -1.58 -28.33
C ILE A 28 -4.25 -0.78 -28.28
N PRO A 29 -5.42 -1.43 -28.25
CA PRO A 29 -6.70 -0.77 -28.10
C PRO A 29 -6.73 0.10 -26.84
N MET A 30 -7.36 1.27 -26.91
CA MET A 30 -7.46 2.20 -25.77
C MET A 30 -8.12 1.54 -24.56
N GLU A 31 -9.09 0.67 -24.80
CA GLU A 31 -9.80 -0.09 -23.77
C GLU A 31 -8.88 -0.94 -22.92
N ASP A 32 -7.79 -1.45 -23.49
CA ASP A 32 -6.84 -2.30 -22.77
C ASP A 32 -6.01 -1.53 -21.75
N PHE A 33 -5.86 -0.21 -21.93
CA PHE A 33 -5.20 0.66 -20.94
C PHE A 33 -6.08 0.97 -19.73
N PHE A 34 -7.40 0.86 -19.89
CA PHE A 34 -8.38 1.21 -18.84
C PHE A 34 -9.14 0.00 -18.32
N ARG A 35 -8.84 -1.19 -18.82
CA ARG A 35 -9.43 -2.43 -18.33
C ARG A 35 -8.88 -2.75 -16.95
N ASN A 36 -9.76 -3.09 -16.01
CA ASN A 36 -9.32 -3.66 -14.75
C ASN A 36 -8.53 -4.94 -15.00
N PRO A 37 -7.42 -5.17 -14.27
CA PRO A 37 -6.67 -6.41 -14.39
C PRO A 37 -7.57 -7.61 -14.03
N GLU A 38 -7.31 -8.75 -14.65
CA GLU A 38 -8.01 -9.99 -14.30
C GLU A 38 -7.69 -10.41 -12.86
N GLN A 39 -6.45 -10.21 -12.45
CA GLN A 39 -5.97 -10.43 -11.09
C GLN A 39 -4.87 -9.42 -10.76
N SER A 40 -4.82 -8.97 -9.50
CA SER A 40 -3.83 -8.01 -9.02
C SER A 40 -3.58 -8.15 -7.52
N GLY A 41 -2.59 -7.43 -7.00
CA GLY A 41 -2.34 -7.35 -5.57
C GLY A 41 -1.97 -8.68 -4.93
N PHE A 42 -1.19 -9.51 -5.62
CA PHE A 42 -0.78 -10.82 -5.12
C PHE A 42 0.05 -10.70 -3.85
N GLN A 43 -0.28 -11.51 -2.84
CA GLN A 43 0.46 -11.63 -1.60
C GLN A 43 0.54 -13.11 -1.18
N LEU A 44 1.62 -13.48 -0.50
CA LEU A 44 1.74 -14.79 0.14
C LEU A 44 1.33 -14.68 1.61
N SER A 45 0.69 -15.71 2.15
CA SER A 45 0.54 -15.84 3.60
C SER A 45 1.93 -15.95 4.25
N PRO A 46 2.12 -15.50 5.52
CA PRO A 46 3.42 -15.54 6.19
C PRO A 46 4.07 -16.94 6.21
N ASN A 47 3.29 -18.00 6.32
CA ASN A 47 3.78 -19.40 6.25
C ASN A 47 4.01 -19.91 4.82
N GLY A 48 3.68 -19.13 3.77
CA GLY A 48 3.85 -19.53 2.37
C GLY A 48 2.89 -20.64 1.90
N GLU A 49 1.83 -20.96 2.64
CA GLU A 49 0.87 -22.02 2.24
C GLU A 49 -0.23 -21.51 1.30
N TYR A 50 -0.50 -20.21 1.33
CA TYR A 50 -1.57 -19.58 0.56
C TYR A 50 -1.05 -18.41 -0.26
N ILE A 51 -1.67 -18.19 -1.40
CA ILE A 51 -1.57 -16.96 -2.18
C ILE A 51 -2.93 -16.26 -2.16
N SER A 52 -2.93 -14.97 -1.90
CA SER A 52 -4.10 -14.12 -2.04
C SER A 52 -3.94 -13.16 -3.20
N PHE A 53 -5.05 -12.74 -3.78
CA PHE A 53 -5.08 -11.77 -4.86
C PHE A 53 -6.45 -11.11 -4.98
N MET A 54 -6.50 -9.98 -5.63
CA MET A 54 -7.75 -9.32 -5.99
C MET A 54 -8.19 -9.74 -7.39
N LYS A 55 -9.48 -10.02 -7.55
CA LYS A 55 -10.13 -10.41 -8.79
C LYS A 55 -11.52 -9.79 -8.87
N PRO A 56 -11.99 -9.36 -10.06
CA PRO A 56 -13.35 -8.88 -10.23
C PRO A 56 -14.41 -9.93 -9.89
N TRP A 57 -15.35 -9.56 -9.03
CA TRP A 57 -16.60 -10.29 -8.79
C TRP A 57 -17.74 -9.26 -8.74
N GLU A 58 -18.81 -9.49 -9.51
CA GLU A 58 -19.92 -8.53 -9.69
C GLU A 58 -19.45 -7.09 -10.01
N ARG A 59 -18.42 -6.99 -10.87
CA ARG A 59 -17.77 -5.74 -11.34
C ARG A 59 -16.96 -5.00 -10.28
N ARG A 60 -16.70 -5.61 -9.13
CA ARG A 60 -15.87 -5.02 -8.06
C ARG A 60 -14.69 -5.91 -7.72
N MET A 61 -13.55 -5.28 -7.44
CA MET A 61 -12.37 -6.00 -7.00
C MET A 61 -12.61 -6.57 -5.61
N ASN A 62 -12.51 -7.88 -5.50
CA ASN A 62 -12.69 -8.65 -4.28
C ASN A 62 -11.47 -9.51 -4.00
N ILE A 63 -11.26 -9.89 -2.75
CA ILE A 63 -10.12 -10.69 -2.31
C ILE A 63 -10.46 -12.17 -2.46
N PHE A 64 -9.52 -12.91 -3.03
CA PHE A 64 -9.52 -14.35 -3.18
C PHE A 64 -8.28 -14.93 -2.51
N VAL A 65 -8.42 -16.13 -1.95
CA VAL A 65 -7.34 -16.90 -1.32
C VAL A 65 -7.28 -18.29 -1.98
N GLN A 66 -6.10 -18.71 -2.34
CA GLN A 66 -5.85 -20.01 -2.96
C GLN A 66 -4.73 -20.73 -2.22
N LYS A 67 -4.95 -21.98 -1.85
CA LYS A 67 -3.87 -22.81 -1.30
C LYS A 67 -2.83 -23.09 -2.40
N ILE A 68 -1.56 -23.00 -2.08
CA ILE A 68 -0.48 -23.29 -3.03
C ILE A 68 -0.62 -24.74 -3.52
N GLY A 69 -0.66 -24.90 -4.85
CA GLY A 69 -0.87 -26.21 -5.50
C GLY A 69 -2.34 -26.62 -5.66
N ALA A 70 -3.31 -25.86 -5.15
CA ALA A 70 -4.73 -26.09 -5.44
C ALA A 70 -5.14 -25.43 -6.77
N GLU A 71 -6.18 -25.96 -7.41
CA GLU A 71 -6.72 -25.42 -8.66
C GLU A 71 -7.70 -24.26 -8.41
N GLU A 72 -8.42 -24.29 -7.29
CA GLU A 72 -9.49 -23.35 -7.00
C GLU A 72 -9.10 -22.34 -5.91
N ALA A 73 -9.56 -21.10 -6.09
CA ALA A 73 -9.47 -20.04 -5.11
C ALA A 73 -10.82 -19.80 -4.44
N VAL A 74 -10.79 -19.53 -3.15
CA VAL A 74 -11.96 -19.14 -2.36
C VAL A 74 -12.07 -17.62 -2.37
N ARG A 75 -13.26 -17.09 -2.70
CA ARG A 75 -13.56 -15.67 -2.55
C ARG A 75 -13.89 -15.39 -1.08
N VAL A 76 -13.10 -14.53 -0.44
CA VAL A 76 -13.23 -14.22 1.00
C VAL A 76 -13.97 -12.91 1.29
N THR A 77 -14.20 -12.07 0.27
CA THR A 77 -14.98 -10.83 0.42
C THR A 77 -16.12 -10.74 -0.59
N SER A 78 -17.11 -9.88 -0.32
CA SER A 78 -18.33 -9.76 -1.13
C SER A 78 -18.69 -8.30 -1.41
N ALA A 79 -17.72 -7.50 -1.78
CA ALA A 79 -17.93 -6.10 -2.13
C ALA A 79 -18.69 -5.96 -3.47
N THR A 80 -19.79 -5.21 -3.48
CA THR A 80 -20.66 -4.99 -4.65
C THR A 80 -20.77 -3.53 -5.05
N GLU A 81 -20.56 -2.59 -4.14
CA GLU A 81 -20.70 -1.16 -4.37
C GLU A 81 -19.37 -0.50 -4.73
N ARG A 82 -18.31 -0.80 -3.99
CA ARG A 82 -16.97 -0.21 -4.10
C ARG A 82 -15.92 -1.30 -4.17
N ASP A 83 -14.85 -1.05 -4.90
CA ASP A 83 -13.67 -1.91 -4.91
C ASP A 83 -12.99 -1.91 -3.54
N ILE A 84 -12.35 -3.00 -3.19
CA ILE A 84 -11.44 -3.05 -2.05
C ILE A 84 -10.10 -2.46 -2.52
N PRO A 85 -9.65 -1.32 -1.97
CA PRO A 85 -8.45 -0.64 -2.47
C PRO A 85 -7.15 -1.28 -2.00
N ALA A 86 -7.14 -1.91 -0.81
CA ALA A 86 -5.95 -2.50 -0.21
C ALA A 86 -6.31 -3.56 0.82
N TYR A 87 -5.44 -4.54 0.95
CA TYR A 87 -5.51 -5.58 1.97
C TYR A 87 -4.10 -6.08 2.32
N PHE A 88 -3.97 -6.81 3.42
CA PHE A 88 -2.75 -7.50 3.83
C PHE A 88 -3.08 -8.69 4.74
N TRP A 89 -2.13 -9.60 4.86
CA TRP A 89 -2.21 -10.70 5.82
C TRP A 89 -1.86 -10.23 7.24
N SER A 90 -2.59 -10.75 8.22
CA SER A 90 -2.27 -10.60 9.64
C SER A 90 -2.29 -12.00 10.27
N GLY A 91 -1.11 -12.55 10.49
CA GLY A 91 -0.96 -13.98 10.73
C GLY A 91 -1.24 -14.84 9.48
N ASN A 92 -1.43 -16.13 9.68
CA ASN A 92 -1.56 -17.10 8.59
C ASN A 92 -2.99 -17.34 8.13
N ASP A 93 -3.97 -16.89 8.87
CA ASP A 93 -5.38 -17.25 8.72
C ASP A 93 -6.32 -16.04 8.62
N ARG A 94 -5.78 -14.82 8.71
CA ARG A 94 -6.58 -13.60 8.69
C ARG A 94 -6.09 -12.63 7.61
N ILE A 95 -7.04 -12.04 6.91
CA ILE A 95 -6.82 -10.91 6.00
C ILE A 95 -7.49 -9.68 6.59
N VAL A 96 -6.75 -8.58 6.62
CA VAL A 96 -7.24 -7.25 6.99
C VAL A 96 -7.35 -6.41 5.73
N TYR A 97 -8.44 -5.67 5.56
CA TYR A 97 -8.64 -4.83 4.40
C TYR A 97 -9.33 -3.51 4.75
N LEU A 98 -9.14 -2.53 3.88
CA LEU A 98 -9.76 -1.22 3.95
C LEU A 98 -10.94 -1.16 2.98
N GLN A 99 -12.04 -0.54 3.39
CA GLN A 99 -13.15 -0.24 2.51
C GLN A 99 -13.90 1.01 3.01
N ASP A 100 -14.36 1.85 2.07
CA ASP A 100 -15.26 2.96 2.33
C ASP A 100 -16.72 2.56 2.10
N LYS A 101 -17.66 3.35 2.55
CA LYS A 101 -19.09 3.15 2.32
C LYS A 101 -19.63 4.21 1.36
N GLY A 102 -20.16 3.75 0.22
CA GLY A 102 -20.83 4.64 -0.72
C GLY A 102 -19.95 5.72 -1.38
N GLY A 103 -18.62 5.63 -1.26
CA GLY A 103 -17.68 6.61 -1.80
C GLY A 103 -17.42 7.81 -0.87
N ASP A 104 -17.67 7.66 0.43
CA ASP A 104 -17.44 8.71 1.44
C ASP A 104 -15.94 8.91 1.78
N GLU A 105 -15.07 8.06 1.23
CA GLU A 105 -13.61 8.06 1.46
C GLU A 105 -13.19 7.95 2.93
N ASN A 106 -14.14 7.66 3.82
CA ASN A 106 -13.88 7.30 5.20
C ASN A 106 -13.57 5.80 5.28
N TYR A 107 -12.35 5.45 4.89
CA TYR A 107 -11.90 4.06 4.90
C TYR A 107 -11.93 3.48 6.31
N ARG A 108 -12.60 2.36 6.46
CA ARG A 108 -12.73 1.57 7.68
C ARG A 108 -11.97 0.28 7.54
N LEU A 109 -11.58 -0.29 8.66
CA LEU A 109 -10.89 -1.56 8.73
C LEU A 109 -11.87 -2.71 8.91
N TYR A 110 -11.63 -3.75 8.16
CA TYR A 110 -12.33 -5.01 8.21
C TYR A 110 -11.33 -6.14 8.36
N ALA A 111 -11.74 -7.23 8.99
CA ALA A 111 -11.00 -8.48 8.99
C ALA A 111 -11.88 -9.61 8.46
N VAL A 112 -11.26 -10.57 7.78
CA VAL A 112 -11.91 -11.79 7.30
C VAL A 112 -10.94 -12.96 7.43
N SER A 113 -11.45 -14.14 7.80
CA SER A 113 -10.65 -15.36 7.79
C SER A 113 -10.26 -15.76 6.37
N SER A 114 -9.13 -16.44 6.22
CA SER A 114 -8.59 -16.86 4.92
C SER A 114 -9.50 -17.86 4.19
N ASP A 115 -10.47 -18.46 4.88
CA ASP A 115 -11.51 -19.33 4.30
C ASP A 115 -12.83 -18.57 4.02
N GLY A 116 -12.93 -17.29 4.38
CA GLY A 116 -14.09 -16.44 4.16
C GLY A 116 -15.25 -16.63 5.13
N THR A 117 -15.10 -17.46 6.16
CA THR A 117 -16.22 -17.81 7.08
C THR A 117 -16.49 -16.74 8.12
N GLU A 118 -15.49 -16.01 8.57
CA GLU A 118 -15.61 -14.96 9.58
C GLU A 118 -15.25 -13.60 8.98
N SER A 119 -16.20 -12.69 8.89
CA SER A 119 -15.96 -11.31 8.44
C SER A 119 -16.49 -10.34 9.47
N ARG A 120 -15.68 -9.31 9.77
CA ARG A 120 -16.01 -8.33 10.80
C ARG A 120 -15.50 -6.93 10.45
N GLU A 121 -16.33 -5.91 10.67
CA GLU A 121 -15.90 -4.52 10.70
C GLU A 121 -15.21 -4.24 12.04
N LEU A 122 -13.93 -3.81 11.98
CA LEU A 122 -13.11 -3.55 13.18
C LEU A 122 -13.24 -2.11 13.69
N THR A 123 -13.56 -1.17 12.80
CA THR A 123 -13.67 0.26 13.12
C THR A 123 -15.04 0.82 12.70
N PRO A 124 -16.13 0.40 13.35
CA PRO A 124 -17.52 0.77 12.98
C PRO A 124 -17.88 2.19 13.42
N PHE A 125 -17.05 3.18 13.09
CA PHE A 125 -17.27 4.58 13.48
C PHE A 125 -17.69 5.40 12.27
N GLU A 126 -18.76 6.17 12.43
CA GLU A 126 -19.22 7.09 11.40
C GLU A 126 -18.28 8.29 11.26
N ASN A 127 -18.15 8.82 10.03
CA ASN A 127 -17.33 9.98 9.72
C ASN A 127 -15.87 9.85 10.20
N THR A 128 -15.37 8.62 10.30
CA THR A 128 -14.02 8.33 10.77
C THR A 128 -13.23 7.64 9.68
N ARG A 129 -12.07 8.18 9.39
CA ARG A 129 -11.09 7.59 8.47
C ARG A 129 -10.00 6.90 9.26
N VAL A 130 -9.62 5.72 8.80
CA VAL A 130 -8.52 4.94 9.34
C VAL A 130 -7.34 4.96 8.38
N THR A 131 -6.13 5.03 8.91
CA THR A 131 -4.87 4.81 8.22
C THR A 131 -4.06 3.76 8.97
N ILE A 132 -3.25 2.98 8.27
CA ILE A 132 -2.32 2.04 8.92
C ILE A 132 -1.06 2.81 9.29
N VAL A 133 -0.66 2.76 10.54
CA VAL A 133 0.63 3.27 11.03
C VAL A 133 1.67 2.16 10.98
N ASP A 134 1.31 0.96 11.46
CA ASP A 134 2.15 -0.23 11.44
C ASP A 134 1.29 -1.50 11.45
N SER A 135 1.64 -2.47 10.61
CA SER A 135 0.98 -3.78 10.55
C SER A 135 1.38 -4.71 11.70
N LEU A 136 2.46 -4.40 12.42
CA LEU A 136 3.01 -5.19 13.52
C LEU A 136 3.21 -6.66 13.14
N GLU A 137 3.97 -6.93 12.06
CA GLU A 137 4.12 -8.26 11.43
C GLU A 137 4.50 -9.39 12.38
N GLU A 138 5.15 -9.10 13.52
CA GLU A 138 5.49 -10.07 14.55
C GLU A 138 4.41 -10.21 15.66
N GLN A 139 3.29 -9.49 15.56
CA GLN A 139 2.22 -9.43 16.54
C GLN A 139 0.85 -9.61 15.88
N ASP A 140 0.57 -10.79 15.37
CA ASP A 140 -0.59 -11.14 14.51
C ASP A 140 -1.96 -10.63 15.00
N ASP A 141 -2.11 -10.38 16.31
CA ASP A 141 -3.37 -9.91 16.88
C ASP A 141 -3.48 -8.40 17.04
N PHE A 142 -2.48 -7.63 16.59
CA PHE A 142 -2.48 -6.19 16.79
C PHE A 142 -2.10 -5.42 15.54
N LEU A 143 -2.66 -4.19 15.44
CA LEU A 143 -2.24 -3.16 14.49
C LEU A 143 -2.05 -1.83 15.20
N LEU A 144 -1.17 -0.98 14.69
CA LEU A 144 -1.20 0.44 14.99
C LEU A 144 -1.89 1.19 13.87
N ILE A 145 -2.93 1.92 14.23
CA ILE A 145 -3.75 2.67 13.29
C ILE A 145 -3.84 4.14 13.69
N GLY A 146 -3.92 4.99 12.69
CA GLY A 146 -4.30 6.39 12.86
C GLY A 146 -5.80 6.54 12.64
N MET A 147 -6.51 7.25 13.50
CA MET A 147 -7.92 7.56 13.30
C MET A 147 -8.21 9.03 13.61
N ASN A 148 -9.04 9.65 12.76
CA ASN A 148 -9.50 11.03 12.95
C ASN A 148 -10.84 11.12 13.71
N ARG A 149 -11.07 10.20 14.68
CA ARG A 149 -12.31 10.08 15.42
C ARG A 149 -12.58 11.25 16.36
N ARG A 150 -11.55 11.80 17.00
CA ARG A 150 -11.64 12.91 17.94
C ARG A 150 -11.85 14.25 17.20
N ASP A 151 -11.09 14.47 16.14
CA ASP A 151 -11.18 15.62 15.23
C ASP A 151 -10.92 15.14 13.81
N GLN A 152 -11.83 15.43 12.87
CA GLN A 152 -11.75 14.95 11.49
C GLN A 152 -10.47 15.38 10.75
N ARG A 153 -9.76 16.36 11.25
CA ARG A 153 -8.50 16.87 10.69
C ARG A 153 -7.27 16.19 11.26
N LEU A 154 -7.39 15.49 12.40
CA LEU A 154 -6.26 15.03 13.21
C LEU A 154 -6.32 13.51 13.37
N PHE A 155 -5.23 12.84 13.07
CA PHE A 155 -5.11 11.40 13.24
C PHE A 155 -4.35 11.08 14.53
N ASP A 156 -5.08 10.60 15.53
CA ASP A 156 -4.55 10.05 16.76
C ASP A 156 -4.13 8.60 16.53
N VAL A 157 -3.12 8.11 17.26
CA VAL A 157 -2.62 6.73 17.13
C VAL A 157 -3.28 5.82 18.14
N TYR A 158 -3.81 4.71 17.65
CA TYR A 158 -4.41 3.67 18.45
C TYR A 158 -3.75 2.32 18.20
N ARG A 159 -3.66 1.50 19.23
CA ARG A 159 -3.42 0.08 19.11
C ARG A 159 -4.76 -0.64 19.05
N LEU A 160 -5.00 -1.34 17.96
CA LEU A 160 -6.20 -2.13 17.72
C LEU A 160 -5.91 -3.60 17.96
N ASN A 161 -6.69 -4.25 18.79
CA ASN A 161 -6.70 -5.71 18.91
C ASN A 161 -7.63 -6.30 17.85
N LEU A 162 -7.08 -7.08 16.94
CA LEU A 162 -7.81 -7.68 15.81
C LEU A 162 -8.77 -8.78 16.23
N ALA A 163 -8.49 -9.47 17.34
CA ALA A 163 -9.36 -10.51 17.86
C ALA A 163 -10.59 -9.96 18.58
N THR A 164 -10.45 -8.87 19.35
CA THR A 164 -11.56 -8.30 20.14
C THR A 164 -12.18 -7.06 19.53
N GLY A 165 -11.44 -6.31 18.70
CA GLY A 165 -11.80 -4.97 18.21
C GLY A 165 -11.54 -3.86 19.25
N GLU A 166 -10.87 -4.19 20.36
CA GLU A 166 -10.52 -3.21 21.38
C GLU A 166 -9.49 -2.21 20.88
N LEU A 167 -9.72 -0.94 21.21
CA LEU A 167 -8.86 0.18 20.85
C LEU A 167 -8.23 0.77 22.09
N THR A 168 -6.92 0.86 22.12
CA THR A 168 -6.15 1.58 23.13
C THR A 168 -5.52 2.81 22.49
N LEU A 169 -5.82 4.00 22.99
CA LEU A 169 -5.16 5.24 22.55
C LEU A 169 -3.70 5.21 23.01
N LEU A 170 -2.78 5.39 22.07
CA LEU A 170 -1.34 5.48 22.35
C LEU A 170 -0.84 6.92 22.34
N GLU A 171 -1.32 7.72 21.39
CA GLU A 171 -0.85 9.09 21.25
C GLU A 171 -1.93 9.97 20.63
N GLU A 172 -2.18 11.14 21.21
CA GLU A 172 -3.02 12.18 20.62
C GLU A 172 -2.21 13.10 19.71
N ASN A 173 -2.74 13.40 18.53
CA ASN A 173 -2.16 14.41 17.66
C ASN A 173 -2.45 15.82 18.23
N PRO A 174 -1.43 16.58 18.65
CA PRO A 174 -1.63 17.92 19.21
C PRO A 174 -2.13 18.96 18.19
N GLY A 175 -2.16 18.61 16.89
CA GLY A 175 -2.69 19.47 15.84
C GLY A 175 -1.71 19.74 14.68
N ASP A 176 -0.48 19.33 14.83
CA ASP A 176 0.60 19.62 13.88
C ASP A 176 1.42 18.37 13.46
N ILE A 177 1.02 17.18 13.88
CA ILE A 177 1.69 15.94 13.46
C ILE A 177 1.09 15.45 12.15
N ALA A 178 1.95 15.37 11.14
CA ALA A 178 1.62 14.91 9.79
C ALA A 178 1.83 13.40 9.58
N GLY A 179 2.65 12.75 10.42
CA GLY A 179 2.94 11.33 10.30
C GLY A 179 3.58 10.74 11.56
N TRP A 180 3.46 9.44 11.66
CA TRP A 180 3.95 8.64 12.77
C TRP A 180 4.75 7.44 12.25
N MET A 181 5.74 6.99 13.02
CA MET A 181 6.57 5.85 12.66
C MET A 181 7.00 5.07 13.90
N THR A 182 7.01 3.76 13.78
CA THR A 182 7.48 2.80 14.78
C THR A 182 8.91 2.35 14.53
N ASP A 183 9.50 1.73 15.51
CA ASP A 183 10.68 0.88 15.34
C ASP A 183 10.26 -0.58 15.02
N HIS A 184 11.23 -1.48 14.84
CA HIS A 184 10.97 -2.88 14.52
C HIS A 184 10.27 -3.67 15.64
N ASP A 185 10.26 -3.17 16.87
CA ASP A 185 9.49 -3.76 17.97
C ASP A 185 8.05 -3.23 18.04
N GLY A 186 7.63 -2.44 17.04
CA GLY A 186 6.31 -1.84 16.98
C GLY A 186 6.10 -0.72 17.99
N LYS A 187 7.19 -0.10 18.49
CA LYS A 187 7.11 1.04 19.40
C LYS A 187 7.05 2.34 18.64
N LEU A 188 6.11 3.20 18.99
CA LEU A 188 5.95 4.51 18.37
C LEU A 188 7.08 5.43 18.79
N ARG A 189 8.08 5.64 17.92
CA ARG A 189 9.35 6.31 18.23
C ARG A 189 9.57 7.63 17.50
N VAL A 190 8.92 7.85 16.37
CA VAL A 190 9.12 9.03 15.53
C VAL A 190 7.78 9.66 15.20
N ALA A 191 7.75 10.99 15.21
CA ALA A 191 6.65 11.79 14.67
C ALA A 191 7.20 12.85 13.70
N VAL A 192 6.47 13.09 12.63
CA VAL A 192 6.77 14.17 11.66
C VAL A 192 5.81 15.31 11.95
N ARG A 193 6.36 16.44 12.36
CA ARG A 193 5.61 17.67 12.62
C ARG A 193 5.70 18.62 11.44
N SER A 194 4.60 19.29 11.11
CA SER A 194 4.60 20.38 10.11
C SER A 194 3.81 21.57 10.62
N ASP A 195 4.39 22.77 10.48
CA ASP A 195 3.70 24.04 10.73
C ASP A 195 3.17 24.69 9.44
N GLY A 196 3.25 23.96 8.31
CA GLY A 196 2.88 24.42 6.98
C GLY A 196 4.03 25.10 6.22
N VAL A 197 5.14 25.41 6.87
CA VAL A 197 6.36 26.00 6.28
C VAL A 197 7.58 25.12 6.58
N ASN A 198 7.71 24.69 7.83
CA ASN A 198 8.81 23.87 8.30
C ASN A 198 8.35 22.44 8.57
N THR A 199 9.28 21.50 8.37
CA THR A 199 9.11 20.10 8.77
C THR A 199 10.09 19.77 9.86
N SER A 200 9.62 19.14 10.93
CA SER A 200 10.46 18.71 12.05
C SER A 200 10.32 17.22 12.29
N LEU A 201 11.44 16.54 12.54
CA LEU A 201 11.45 15.19 13.05
C LEU A 201 11.50 15.22 14.57
N LEU A 202 10.50 14.61 15.18
CA LEU A 202 10.41 14.39 16.59
C LEU A 202 10.77 12.92 16.89
N TYR A 203 11.50 12.70 17.98
CA TYR A 203 11.99 11.38 18.37
C TYR A 203 11.90 11.18 19.87
N ARG A 204 11.67 9.94 20.29
CA ARG A 204 11.79 9.50 21.68
C ARG A 204 12.51 8.16 21.79
N ASP A 205 13.23 7.92 22.87
CA ASP A 205 13.97 6.66 23.07
C ASP A 205 13.04 5.54 23.52
N LYS A 206 11.97 5.86 24.24
CA LYS A 206 10.94 4.92 24.71
C LYS A 206 9.54 5.51 24.53
N GLU A 207 8.57 4.65 24.43
CA GLU A 207 7.18 5.01 24.16
C GLU A 207 6.52 5.83 25.27
N ASP A 208 7.00 5.70 26.51
CA ASP A 208 6.56 6.44 27.69
C ASP A 208 7.30 7.78 27.91
N GLU A 209 8.28 8.11 27.06
CA GLU A 209 9.00 9.37 27.10
C GLU A 209 8.38 10.43 26.17
N PRO A 210 8.54 11.74 26.47
CA PRO A 210 8.08 12.79 25.59
C PRO A 210 8.91 12.85 24.32
N PHE A 211 8.27 13.21 23.20
CA PHE A 211 8.94 13.49 21.95
C PHE A 211 9.84 14.73 22.09
N ARG A 212 11.06 14.67 21.55
CA ARG A 212 11.99 15.78 21.40
C ARG A 212 12.26 16.07 19.93
N ASN A 213 12.41 17.34 19.57
CA ASN A 213 12.80 17.73 18.23
C ASN A 213 14.28 17.39 18.00
N ILE A 214 14.58 16.65 16.93
CA ILE A 214 15.94 16.24 16.56
C ILE A 214 16.43 16.92 15.28
N LEU A 215 15.52 17.39 14.41
CA LEU A 215 15.86 18.04 13.15
C LEU A 215 14.68 18.90 12.70
N THR A 216 14.95 20.08 12.18
CA THR A 216 13.97 20.94 11.51
C THR A 216 14.55 21.45 10.20
N THR A 217 13.77 21.34 9.12
CA THR A 217 14.07 21.88 7.79
C THR A 217 13.00 22.90 7.41
N ASP A 218 13.36 23.89 6.58
CA ASP A 218 12.40 24.81 6.00
C ASP A 218 11.85 24.26 4.66
N PHE A 219 10.96 25.01 4.01
CA PHE A 219 10.30 24.59 2.76
C PHE A 219 11.25 24.33 1.58
N ARG A 220 12.52 24.69 1.66
CA ARG A 220 13.54 24.47 0.62
C ARG A 220 14.22 23.13 0.73
N GLU A 221 14.13 22.52 1.89
CA GLU A 221 14.71 21.22 2.19
C GLU A 221 13.62 20.25 2.61
N SER A 222 13.72 19.01 2.19
CA SER A 222 12.84 17.95 2.63
C SER A 222 13.55 17.03 3.59
N VAL A 223 12.83 16.53 4.58
CA VAL A 223 13.30 15.48 5.47
C VAL A 223 12.16 14.49 5.71
N SER A 224 12.47 13.20 5.56
CA SER A 224 11.51 12.13 5.82
C SER A 224 12.20 10.98 6.54
N PRO A 225 11.62 10.44 7.62
CA PRO A 225 12.12 9.23 8.24
C PRO A 225 11.84 8.05 7.30
N LEU A 226 12.78 7.10 7.22
CA LEU A 226 12.66 5.93 6.35
C LEU A 226 12.42 4.65 7.16
N PHE A 227 13.36 4.29 8.01
CA PHE A 227 13.32 3.09 8.85
C PHE A 227 14.42 3.13 9.91
N PHE A 228 14.25 2.31 10.94
CA PHE A 228 15.30 2.04 11.92
C PHE A 228 16.27 0.96 11.44
N THR A 229 17.50 0.94 11.98
CA THR A 229 18.34 -0.26 11.91
C THR A 229 17.67 -1.41 12.65
N PHE A 230 17.97 -2.68 12.28
CA PHE A 230 17.37 -3.86 12.92
C PHE A 230 17.58 -3.93 14.44
N ASP A 231 18.59 -3.25 14.97
CA ASP A 231 18.84 -3.14 16.42
C ASP A 231 18.13 -1.92 17.06
N ASN A 232 17.29 -1.22 16.32
CA ASN A 232 16.52 -0.03 16.72
C ASN A 232 17.36 1.14 17.26
N LYS A 233 18.69 1.18 16.98
CA LYS A 233 19.59 2.21 17.52
C LYS A 233 19.80 3.42 16.63
N LYS A 234 19.57 3.27 15.34
CA LYS A 234 19.75 4.35 14.36
C LYS A 234 18.51 4.50 13.51
N LEU A 235 18.17 5.74 13.19
CA LEU A 235 17.11 6.10 12.25
C LEU A 235 17.75 6.55 10.94
N TYR A 236 17.37 5.92 9.83
CA TYR A 236 17.69 6.43 8.49
C TYR A 236 16.65 7.47 8.08
N VAL A 237 17.14 8.54 7.49
CA VAL A 237 16.32 9.63 6.96
C VAL A 237 16.73 9.93 5.53
N ALA A 238 15.77 10.29 4.68
CA ALA A 238 16.02 10.91 3.39
C ALA A 238 16.02 12.44 3.57
N SER A 239 16.98 13.10 2.98
CA SER A 239 17.08 14.56 2.95
C SER A 239 17.75 15.00 1.65
N ASN A 240 17.38 16.16 1.13
CA ASN A 240 18.03 16.83 -0.01
C ASN A 240 18.85 18.03 0.46
#